data_8c2672130bee663f412dedc615f8563c
#
_entry.id   8c2672130bee663f412dedc615f8563c
#
_cell.length_a   1.000
_cell.length_b   1.000
_cell.length_c   1.000
_cell.angle_alpha   90.00
_cell.angle_beta   90.00
_cell.angle_gamma   90.00
#
_symmetry.space_group_name_H-M   'P 1'
#
loop_
_entity.id
_entity.type
_entity.pdbx_description
1 polymer ?
#
loop_
_entity_poly.entity_id
_entity_poly.type
_entity_poly.pdbx_seq_one_letter_code
_entity_poly.pdbx_strand_id
1 'polypeptide(L)'
;MSMPPPLRSTFVTVLAWVFIGLSGFATLIAVLQNVMLQVLFLPEMQEHAMQPLPPGLPAPTQWMFGHMAWFFRAFLLVSAVTLIAAIGLLRRHEWARRLFVGLMGFAIAYQLLGLAWQWWFMGSMDAFMRAPGMPADMDAAMHGFMRVVQVFGMLTALAFCVLFGWIVRRLCSAKLRDEFRPWRSTP
;
A
#
# COMPACT_ATOMS: atom_id res chain seq x y z
N MET A 1 25.33 41.89 -5.06
CA MET A 1 25.57 40.62 -5.77
C MET A 1 24.36 39.69 -5.48
N SER A 2 23.49 39.54 -6.47
CA SER A 2 22.33 38.61 -6.31
C SER A 2 22.83 37.17 -6.39
N MET A 3 22.68 36.40 -5.29
CA MET A 3 22.98 34.99 -5.32
C MET A 3 22.10 34.31 -6.39
N PRO A 4 22.68 33.41 -7.20
CA PRO A 4 21.89 32.64 -8.17
C PRO A 4 20.83 31.81 -7.43
N PRO A 5 19.62 31.68 -8.02
CA PRO A 5 18.55 30.90 -7.39
C PRO A 5 19.04 29.48 -7.16
N PRO A 6 18.70 28.86 -6.02
CA PRO A 6 19.13 27.51 -5.70
C PRO A 6 18.65 26.53 -6.79
N LEU A 7 19.58 25.72 -7.29
CA LEU A 7 19.31 24.72 -8.32
C LEU A 7 18.22 23.76 -7.82
N ARG A 8 17.07 23.79 -8.46
CA ARG A 8 15.93 22.92 -8.12
C ARG A 8 16.34 21.45 -8.32
N SER A 9 16.19 20.63 -7.27
CA SER A 9 16.51 19.21 -7.36
C SER A 9 15.56 18.49 -8.33
N THR A 10 16.11 17.97 -9.41
CA THR A 10 15.39 17.15 -10.40
C THR A 10 14.79 15.90 -9.75
N PHE A 11 15.49 15.35 -8.75
CA PHE A 11 15.02 14.16 -8.01
C PHE A 11 13.64 14.36 -7.37
N VAL A 12 13.43 15.45 -6.65
CA VAL A 12 12.15 15.75 -5.99
C VAL A 12 11.03 15.92 -7.02
N THR A 13 11.34 16.59 -8.13
CA THR A 13 10.36 16.81 -9.21
C THR A 13 9.96 15.50 -9.88
N VAL A 14 10.91 14.65 -10.24
CA VAL A 14 10.64 13.34 -10.86
C VAL A 14 9.88 12.45 -9.89
N LEU A 15 10.32 12.37 -8.62
CA LEU A 15 9.65 11.60 -7.58
C LEU A 15 8.19 12.05 -7.41
N ALA A 16 7.95 13.36 -7.32
CA ALA A 16 6.61 13.92 -7.19
C ALA A 16 5.71 13.53 -8.37
N TRP A 17 6.19 13.67 -9.62
CA TRP A 17 5.42 13.29 -10.80
C TRP A 17 5.09 11.80 -10.86
N VAL A 18 6.06 10.93 -10.54
CA VAL A 18 5.84 9.48 -10.48
C VAL A 18 4.77 9.15 -9.45
N PHE A 19 4.85 9.74 -8.25
CA PHE A 19 3.85 9.47 -7.22
C PHE A 19 2.49 10.12 -7.49
N ILE A 20 2.44 11.27 -8.17
CA ILE A 20 1.16 11.86 -8.64
C ILE A 20 0.48 10.90 -9.63
N GLY A 21 1.22 10.37 -10.60
CA GLY A 21 0.68 9.40 -11.56
C GLY A 21 0.18 8.13 -10.88
N LEU A 22 1.01 7.51 -10.05
CA LEU A 22 0.67 6.26 -9.35
C LEU A 22 -0.48 6.44 -8.35
N SER A 23 -0.41 7.47 -7.48
CA SER A 23 -1.44 7.69 -6.48
C SER A 23 -2.73 8.26 -7.08
N GLY A 24 -2.65 9.03 -8.17
CA GLY A 24 -3.82 9.49 -8.92
C GLY A 24 -4.58 8.31 -9.52
N PHE A 25 -3.87 7.40 -10.19
CA PHE A 25 -4.45 6.17 -10.73
C PHE A 25 -5.02 5.28 -9.61
N ALA A 26 -4.26 5.07 -8.52
CA ALA A 26 -4.72 4.29 -7.38
C ALA A 26 -5.98 4.90 -6.73
N THR A 27 -6.05 6.23 -6.61
CA THR A 27 -7.24 6.93 -6.07
C THR A 27 -8.44 6.76 -6.98
N LEU A 28 -8.26 6.86 -8.31
CA LEU A 28 -9.34 6.63 -9.27
C LEU A 28 -9.90 5.21 -9.13
N ILE A 29 -9.02 4.19 -9.11
CA ILE A 29 -9.44 2.80 -8.89
C ILE A 29 -10.15 2.65 -7.54
N ALA A 30 -9.60 3.23 -6.46
CA ALA A 30 -10.18 3.14 -5.13
C ALA A 30 -11.58 3.76 -5.06
N VAL A 31 -11.81 4.89 -5.73
CA VAL A 31 -13.15 5.51 -5.85
C VAL A 31 -14.08 4.55 -6.58
N LEU A 32 -13.67 4.03 -7.73
CA LEU A 32 -14.47 3.11 -8.53
C LEU A 32 -14.84 1.84 -7.75
N GLN A 33 -13.88 1.24 -7.04
CA GLN A 33 -14.09 0.08 -6.19
C GLN A 33 -15.06 0.37 -5.04
N ASN A 34 -14.94 1.53 -4.38
CA ASN A 34 -15.86 1.92 -3.30
C ASN A 34 -17.28 2.16 -3.82
N VAL A 35 -17.44 2.79 -4.99
CA VAL A 35 -18.76 2.98 -5.63
C VAL A 35 -19.35 1.62 -6.00
N MET A 36 -18.57 0.76 -6.65
CA MET A 36 -19.02 -0.58 -7.04
C MET A 36 -19.42 -1.42 -5.83
N LEU A 37 -18.63 -1.36 -4.74
CA LEU A 37 -18.95 -2.05 -3.51
C LEU A 37 -20.28 -1.59 -2.91
N GLN A 38 -20.55 -0.27 -2.89
CA GLN A 38 -21.77 0.29 -2.30
C GLN A 38 -23.00 0.09 -3.17
N VAL A 39 -22.86 0.16 -4.50
CA VAL A 39 -24.00 0.12 -5.42
C VAL A 39 -24.38 -1.30 -5.85
N LEU A 40 -23.38 -2.17 -6.03
CA LEU A 40 -23.62 -3.53 -6.54
C LEU A 40 -23.51 -4.61 -5.45
N PHE A 41 -22.46 -4.58 -4.63
CA PHE A 41 -22.17 -5.67 -3.72
C PHE A 41 -22.92 -5.61 -2.38
N LEU A 42 -23.04 -4.42 -1.77
CA LEU A 42 -23.70 -4.32 -0.48
C LEU A 42 -25.19 -4.64 -0.52
N PRO A 43 -25.99 -4.24 -1.51
CA PRO A 43 -27.38 -4.64 -1.63
C PRO A 43 -27.53 -6.17 -1.78
N GLU A 44 -26.77 -6.78 -2.69
CA GLU A 44 -26.80 -8.22 -2.91
C GLU A 44 -26.31 -9.02 -1.69
N MET A 45 -25.26 -8.54 -1.02
CA MET A 45 -24.81 -9.20 0.21
C MET A 45 -25.83 -9.10 1.34
N GLN A 46 -26.64 -8.04 1.41
CA GLN A 46 -27.72 -7.93 2.40
C GLN A 46 -28.88 -8.88 2.09
N GLU A 47 -29.21 -9.09 0.84
CA GLU A 47 -30.21 -10.08 0.42
C GLU A 47 -29.73 -11.52 0.67
N HIS A 48 -28.44 -11.78 0.53
CA HIS A 48 -27.83 -13.11 0.74
C HIS A 48 -27.19 -13.28 2.13
N ALA A 49 -27.23 -12.26 2.99
CA ALA A 49 -26.63 -12.30 4.33
C ALA A 49 -27.22 -13.37 5.28
N MET A 50 -28.28 -14.06 4.85
CA MET A 50 -28.82 -15.25 5.54
C MET A 50 -28.07 -16.55 5.21
N GLN A 51 -27.13 -16.55 4.27
CA GLN A 51 -26.31 -17.74 4.04
C GLN A 51 -25.08 -17.68 4.94
N PRO A 52 -24.96 -18.57 5.93
CA PRO A 52 -23.76 -18.63 6.76
C PRO A 52 -22.55 -18.91 5.88
N LEU A 53 -21.44 -18.20 6.17
CA LEU A 53 -20.15 -18.49 5.56
C LEU A 53 -19.87 -19.99 5.62
N PRO A 54 -19.27 -20.60 4.58
CA PRO A 54 -18.98 -22.03 4.58
C PRO A 54 -18.35 -22.47 5.90
N PRO A 55 -18.88 -23.53 6.52
CA PRO A 55 -18.33 -24.05 7.78
C PRO A 55 -16.88 -24.49 7.55
N GLY A 56 -15.99 -24.12 8.48
CA GLY A 56 -14.58 -24.48 8.40
C GLY A 56 -13.64 -23.40 7.85
N LEU A 57 -14.14 -22.23 7.43
CA LEU A 57 -13.25 -21.12 7.04
C LEU A 57 -12.39 -20.68 8.23
N PRO A 58 -11.07 -20.47 8.03
CA PRO A 58 -10.19 -19.94 9.07
C PRO A 58 -10.69 -18.59 9.62
N ALA A 59 -10.59 -18.40 10.93
CA ALA A 59 -11.03 -17.17 11.60
C ALA A 59 -10.50 -15.86 10.97
N PRO A 60 -9.24 -15.79 10.49
CA PRO A 60 -8.72 -14.62 9.78
C PRO A 60 -9.48 -14.27 8.51
N THR A 61 -9.89 -15.32 7.77
CA THR A 61 -10.64 -15.14 6.52
C THR A 61 -12.04 -14.61 6.81
N GLN A 62 -12.73 -15.14 7.83
CA GLN A 62 -14.03 -14.64 8.26
C GLN A 62 -13.96 -13.16 8.67
N TRP A 63 -12.95 -12.79 9.47
CA TRP A 63 -12.72 -11.42 9.89
C TRP A 63 -12.48 -10.48 8.70
N MET A 64 -11.67 -10.90 7.73
CA MET A 64 -11.37 -10.14 6.53
C MET A 64 -12.63 -9.87 5.69
N PHE A 65 -13.50 -10.87 5.49
CA PHE A 65 -14.77 -10.69 4.78
C PHE A 65 -15.72 -9.74 5.51
N GLY A 66 -15.81 -9.85 6.83
CA GLY A 66 -16.65 -8.97 7.65
C GLY A 66 -16.19 -7.51 7.65
N HIS A 67 -14.92 -7.25 7.36
CA HIS A 67 -14.33 -5.89 7.36
C HIS A 67 -13.91 -5.39 5.97
N MET A 68 -14.32 -6.07 4.91
CA MET A 68 -13.88 -5.77 3.54
C MET A 68 -14.15 -4.31 3.15
N ALA A 69 -15.31 -3.75 3.50
CA ALA A 69 -15.64 -2.34 3.22
C ALA A 69 -14.66 -1.35 3.89
N TRP A 70 -14.16 -1.67 5.09
CA TRP A 70 -13.17 -0.86 5.78
C TRP A 70 -11.82 -0.84 5.06
N PHE A 71 -11.39 -1.98 4.50
CA PHE A 71 -10.15 -2.06 3.71
C PHE A 71 -10.22 -1.18 2.47
N PHE A 72 -11.34 -1.20 1.74
CA PHE A 72 -11.52 -0.34 0.55
C PHE A 72 -11.55 1.15 0.90
N ARG A 73 -12.20 1.52 2.01
CA ARG A 73 -12.20 2.91 2.50
C ARG A 73 -10.81 3.35 2.96
N ALA A 74 -10.10 2.49 3.70
CA ALA A 74 -8.73 2.78 4.13
C ALA A 74 -7.79 2.94 2.92
N PHE A 75 -7.92 2.09 1.91
CA PHE A 75 -7.14 2.20 0.68
C PHE A 75 -7.42 3.51 -0.06
N LEU A 76 -8.69 3.92 -0.17
CA LEU A 76 -9.07 5.21 -0.73
C LEU A 76 -8.45 6.38 0.05
N LEU A 77 -8.52 6.34 1.38
CA LEU A 77 -7.94 7.39 2.23
C LEU A 77 -6.42 7.49 2.03
N VAL A 78 -5.72 6.36 2.10
CA VAL A 78 -4.25 6.33 1.96
C VAL A 78 -3.82 6.79 0.57
N SER A 79 -4.49 6.36 -0.50
CA SER A 79 -4.17 6.78 -1.87
C SER A 79 -4.41 8.27 -2.08
N ALA A 80 -5.53 8.82 -1.58
CA ALA A 80 -5.83 10.24 -1.65
C ALA A 80 -4.83 11.10 -0.86
N VAL A 81 -4.49 10.69 0.37
CA VAL A 81 -3.48 11.39 1.19
C VAL A 81 -2.11 11.34 0.53
N THR A 82 -1.75 10.22 -0.11
CA THR A 82 -0.50 10.10 -0.87
C THR A 82 -0.49 11.05 -2.07
N LEU A 83 -1.61 11.17 -2.78
CA LEU A 83 -1.75 12.10 -3.91
C LEU A 83 -1.58 13.57 -3.45
N ILE A 84 -2.23 13.95 -2.36
CA ILE A 84 -2.12 15.30 -1.77
C ILE A 84 -0.67 15.56 -1.33
N ALA A 85 -0.02 14.59 -0.69
CA ALA A 85 1.37 14.71 -0.28
C ALA A 85 2.32 14.86 -1.49
N ALA A 86 2.09 14.10 -2.57
CA ALA A 86 2.89 14.17 -3.79
C ALA A 86 2.72 15.52 -4.52
N ILE A 87 1.50 16.06 -4.60
CA ILE A 87 1.23 17.40 -5.13
C ILE A 87 1.91 18.48 -4.26
N GLY A 88 1.82 18.35 -2.94
CA GLY A 88 2.49 19.25 -2.00
C GLY A 88 4.01 19.17 -2.08
N LEU A 89 4.56 17.98 -2.36
CA LEU A 89 6.00 17.78 -2.59
C LEU A 89 6.45 18.48 -3.87
N LEU A 90 5.65 18.41 -4.94
CA LEU A 90 5.90 19.14 -6.19
C LEU A 90 5.92 20.66 -5.96
N ARG A 91 5.02 21.16 -5.10
CA ARG A 91 4.94 22.56 -4.67
C ARG A 91 5.98 22.94 -3.61
N ARG A 92 6.83 21.98 -3.18
CA ARG A 92 7.91 22.15 -2.19
C ARG A 92 7.45 22.63 -0.82
N HIS A 93 6.26 22.23 -0.39
CA HIS A 93 5.80 22.50 0.96
C HIS A 93 6.50 21.59 2.00
N GLU A 94 7.00 22.17 3.08
CA GLU A 94 7.69 21.41 4.16
C GLU A 94 6.78 20.39 4.82
N TRP A 95 5.49 20.72 5.04
CA TRP A 95 4.52 19.77 5.60
C TRP A 95 4.33 18.54 4.71
N ALA A 96 4.32 18.74 3.37
CA ALA A 96 4.16 17.65 2.42
C ALA A 96 5.35 16.69 2.43
N ARG A 97 6.57 17.21 2.58
CA ARG A 97 7.77 16.39 2.75
C ARG A 97 7.69 15.51 3.99
N ARG A 98 7.28 16.08 5.14
CA ARG A 98 7.12 15.33 6.39
C ARG A 98 6.02 14.28 6.28
N LEU A 99 4.88 14.65 5.70
CA LEU A 99 3.77 13.72 5.44
C LEU A 99 4.20 12.59 4.51
N PHE A 100 4.90 12.91 3.42
CA PHE A 100 5.38 11.92 2.46
C PHE A 100 6.37 10.93 3.09
N VAL A 101 7.32 11.42 3.89
CA VAL A 101 8.25 10.57 4.66
C VAL A 101 7.48 9.68 5.64
N GLY A 102 6.48 10.21 6.34
CA GLY A 102 5.60 9.44 7.21
C GLY A 102 4.84 8.33 6.48
N LEU A 103 4.27 8.65 5.29
CA LEU A 103 3.59 7.67 4.44
C LEU A 103 4.53 6.56 3.96
N MET A 104 5.76 6.88 3.58
CA MET A 104 6.76 5.87 3.19
C MET A 104 7.14 4.99 4.39
N GLY A 105 7.31 5.57 5.59
CA GLY A 105 7.53 4.80 6.82
C GLY A 105 6.35 3.89 7.15
N PHE A 106 5.13 4.40 7.01
CA PHE A 106 3.92 3.60 7.18
C PHE A 106 3.83 2.45 6.15
N ALA A 107 4.18 2.72 4.89
CA ALA A 107 4.19 1.70 3.84
C ALA A 107 5.20 0.57 4.14
N ILE A 108 6.40 0.92 4.65
CA ILE A 108 7.40 -0.06 5.10
C ILE A 108 6.85 -0.90 6.25
N ALA A 109 6.28 -0.27 7.29
CA ALA A 109 5.71 -0.96 8.44
C ALA A 109 4.55 -1.90 8.00
N TYR A 110 3.66 -1.40 7.14
CA TYR A 110 2.56 -2.19 6.58
C TYR A 110 3.06 -3.40 5.80
N GLN A 111 4.12 -3.23 5.00
CA GLN A 111 4.72 -4.31 4.22
C GLN A 111 5.33 -5.40 5.12
N LEU A 112 6.02 -5.01 6.20
CA LEU A 112 6.58 -5.95 7.18
C LEU A 112 5.48 -6.69 7.94
N LEU A 113 4.43 -5.98 8.37
CA LEU A 113 3.26 -6.60 9.01
C LEU A 113 2.55 -7.55 8.04
N GLY A 114 2.43 -7.18 6.75
CA GLY A 114 1.86 -8.03 5.71
C GLY A 114 2.65 -9.31 5.49
N LEU A 115 3.98 -9.26 5.55
CA LEU A 115 4.83 -10.45 5.50
C LEU A 115 4.59 -11.37 6.72
N ALA A 116 4.53 -10.82 7.93
CA ALA A 116 4.26 -11.58 9.14
C ALA A 116 2.85 -12.22 9.09
N TRP A 117 1.85 -11.45 8.65
CA TRP A 117 0.50 -11.94 8.42
C TRP A 117 0.45 -13.07 7.38
N GLN A 118 1.16 -12.93 6.27
CA GLN A 118 1.22 -13.93 5.19
C GLN A 118 1.78 -15.26 5.71
N TRP A 119 2.83 -15.23 6.55
CA TRP A 119 3.37 -16.44 7.19
C TRP A 119 2.35 -17.13 8.07
N TRP A 120 1.68 -16.40 8.92
CA TRP A 120 0.66 -16.95 9.82
C TRP A 120 -0.55 -17.48 9.06
N PHE A 121 -1.03 -16.74 8.05
CA PHE A 121 -2.16 -17.10 7.22
C PHE A 121 -1.91 -18.38 6.42
N MET A 122 -0.73 -18.52 5.81
CA MET A 122 -0.40 -19.72 5.04
C MET A 122 -0.37 -20.98 5.91
N GLY A 123 0.14 -20.89 7.14
CA GLY A 123 0.09 -22.03 8.08
C GLY A 123 -1.33 -22.47 8.40
N SER A 124 -2.29 -21.54 8.50
CA SER A 124 -3.70 -21.86 8.74
C SER A 124 -4.42 -22.40 7.49
N MET A 125 -4.03 -21.93 6.29
CA MET A 125 -4.60 -22.40 5.02
C MET A 125 -4.08 -23.77 4.62
N ASP A 126 -2.85 -24.13 4.91
CA ASP A 126 -2.31 -25.48 4.69
C ASP A 126 -3.14 -26.55 5.42
N ALA A 127 -3.57 -26.26 6.65
CA ALA A 127 -4.43 -27.15 7.41
C ALA A 127 -5.83 -27.29 6.79
N PHE A 128 -6.38 -26.23 6.22
CA PHE A 128 -7.70 -26.23 5.56
C PHE A 128 -7.67 -26.92 4.19
N MET A 129 -6.60 -26.74 3.40
CA MET A 129 -6.50 -27.31 2.05
C MET A 129 -6.13 -28.80 2.02
N ARG A 130 -5.64 -29.37 3.12
CA ARG A 130 -5.44 -30.84 3.26
C ARG A 130 -6.74 -31.58 3.43
N ALA A 131 -7.79 -31.22 2.67
CA ALA A 131 -9.06 -31.95 2.70
C ALA A 131 -8.87 -33.36 2.16
N PRO A 132 -9.40 -34.39 2.83
CA PRO A 132 -9.29 -35.79 2.38
C PRO A 132 -10.02 -35.95 1.03
N GLY A 133 -9.31 -36.40 0.00
CA GLY A 133 -9.86 -36.72 -1.32
C GLY A 133 -9.30 -35.98 -2.52
N MET A 134 -8.33 -35.09 -2.34
CA MET A 134 -7.67 -34.42 -3.47
C MET A 134 -6.60 -35.36 -4.10
N PRO A 135 -6.52 -35.51 -5.44
CA PRO A 135 -5.46 -36.27 -6.08
C PRO A 135 -4.08 -35.71 -5.72
N ALA A 136 -3.12 -36.62 -5.45
CA ALA A 136 -1.77 -36.22 -4.99
C ALA A 136 -1.04 -35.28 -5.95
N ASP A 137 -1.25 -35.42 -7.25
CA ASP A 137 -0.66 -34.56 -8.28
C ASP A 137 -1.20 -33.14 -8.23
N MET A 138 -2.50 -32.96 -7.93
CA MET A 138 -3.13 -31.66 -7.80
C MET A 138 -2.69 -30.97 -6.51
N ASP A 139 -2.53 -31.71 -5.42
CA ASP A 139 -2.01 -31.21 -4.16
C ASP A 139 -0.57 -30.71 -4.30
N ALA A 140 0.29 -31.46 -4.94
CA ALA A 140 1.68 -31.06 -5.23
C ALA A 140 1.78 -29.81 -6.11
N ALA A 141 0.95 -29.73 -7.15
CA ALA A 141 0.90 -28.55 -8.05
C ALA A 141 0.43 -27.29 -7.30
N MET A 142 -0.60 -27.41 -6.47
CA MET A 142 -1.14 -26.33 -5.65
C MET A 142 -0.10 -25.82 -4.65
N HIS A 143 0.57 -26.70 -3.94
CA HIS A 143 1.64 -26.33 -3.01
C HIS A 143 2.84 -25.70 -3.73
N GLY A 144 3.21 -26.20 -4.91
CA GLY A 144 4.24 -25.58 -5.75
C GLY A 144 3.87 -24.15 -6.15
N PHE A 145 2.66 -23.94 -6.65
CA PHE A 145 2.15 -22.61 -7.01
C PHE A 145 2.14 -21.64 -5.82
N MET A 146 1.64 -22.07 -4.68
CA MET A 146 1.60 -21.24 -3.47
C MET A 146 3.01 -20.83 -3.00
N ARG A 147 4.00 -21.72 -3.06
CA ARG A 147 5.39 -21.39 -2.76
C ARG A 147 5.97 -20.35 -3.72
N VAL A 148 5.71 -20.47 -5.03
CA VAL A 148 6.14 -19.47 -6.01
C VAL A 148 5.53 -18.11 -5.71
N VAL A 149 4.23 -18.05 -5.46
CA VAL A 149 3.53 -16.79 -5.08
C VAL A 149 4.12 -16.20 -3.80
N GLN A 150 4.41 -17.03 -2.81
CA GLN A 150 4.99 -16.59 -1.54
C GLN A 150 6.40 -16.00 -1.74
N VAL A 151 7.26 -16.71 -2.44
CA VAL A 151 8.65 -16.24 -2.71
C VAL A 151 8.62 -14.94 -3.51
N PHE A 152 7.79 -14.88 -4.56
CA PHE A 152 7.64 -13.67 -5.36
C PHE A 152 7.11 -12.50 -4.53
N GLY A 153 6.10 -12.73 -3.70
CA GLY A 153 5.55 -11.73 -2.78
C GLY A 153 6.61 -11.20 -1.80
N MET A 154 7.41 -12.11 -1.23
CA MET A 154 8.48 -11.73 -0.29
C MET A 154 9.59 -10.91 -0.98
N LEU A 155 10.02 -11.32 -2.16
CA LEU A 155 11.04 -10.57 -2.94
C LEU A 155 10.53 -9.17 -3.30
N THR A 156 9.27 -9.09 -3.75
CA THR A 156 8.63 -7.82 -4.09
C THR A 156 8.51 -6.91 -2.86
N ALA A 157 8.11 -7.45 -1.71
CA ALA A 157 8.01 -6.72 -0.45
C ALA A 157 9.37 -6.16 -0.03
N LEU A 158 10.43 -6.96 -0.07
CA LEU A 158 11.79 -6.52 0.23
C LEU A 158 12.28 -5.42 -0.72
N ALA A 159 12.01 -5.58 -2.02
CA ALA A 159 12.37 -4.57 -3.02
C ALA A 159 11.69 -3.22 -2.74
N PHE A 160 10.39 -3.22 -2.38
CA PHE A 160 9.68 -2.01 -1.99
C PHE A 160 10.20 -1.41 -0.68
N CYS A 161 10.54 -2.23 0.33
CA CYS A 161 11.12 -1.74 1.57
C CYS A 161 12.47 -1.03 1.33
N VAL A 162 13.33 -1.60 0.48
CA VAL A 162 14.61 -0.99 0.09
C VAL A 162 14.38 0.32 -0.67
N LEU A 163 13.46 0.31 -1.64
CA LEU A 163 13.13 1.50 -2.44
C LEU A 163 12.59 2.64 -1.56
N PHE A 164 11.60 2.35 -0.71
CA PHE A 164 11.02 3.36 0.17
C PHE A 164 12.03 3.85 1.22
N GLY A 165 12.83 2.96 1.78
CA GLY A 165 13.92 3.33 2.70
C GLY A 165 14.95 4.25 2.03
N TRP A 166 15.31 3.97 0.77
CA TRP A 166 16.20 4.83 0.00
C TRP A 166 15.58 6.22 -0.27
N ILE A 167 14.29 6.27 -0.65
CA ILE A 167 13.56 7.53 -0.86
C ILE A 167 13.53 8.35 0.42
N VAL A 168 13.17 7.74 1.56
CA VAL A 168 13.15 8.39 2.86
C VAL A 168 14.52 8.95 3.23
N ARG A 169 15.57 8.13 3.11
CA ARG A 169 16.95 8.57 3.38
C ARG A 169 17.34 9.77 2.54
N ARG A 170 16.97 9.76 1.27
CA ARG A 170 17.28 10.85 0.34
C ARG A 170 16.51 12.12 0.67
N LEU A 171 15.20 12.03 0.96
CA LEU A 171 14.37 13.16 1.36
C LEU A 171 14.75 13.76 2.72
N CYS A 172 15.33 12.95 3.62
CA CYS A 172 15.82 13.40 4.92
C CYS A 172 17.23 13.99 4.86
N SER A 173 17.92 13.94 3.71
CA SER A 173 19.27 14.52 3.57
C SER A 173 19.26 16.03 3.82
N ALA A 174 20.34 16.57 4.43
CA ALA A 174 20.47 18.00 4.75
C ALA A 174 20.33 18.87 3.50
N LYS A 175 20.93 18.44 2.38
CA LYS A 175 20.90 19.16 1.11
C LYS A 175 19.48 19.38 0.57
N LEU A 176 18.59 18.39 0.69
CA LEU A 176 17.20 18.53 0.24
C LEU A 176 16.33 19.25 1.27
N ARG A 177 16.64 19.11 2.57
CA ARG A 177 15.90 19.79 3.63
C ARG A 177 15.97 21.31 3.49
N ASP A 178 17.11 21.85 3.05
CA ASP A 178 17.29 23.29 2.88
C ASP A 178 16.47 23.86 1.68
N GLU A 179 16.15 23.05 0.67
CA GLU A 179 15.26 23.45 -0.43
C GLU A 179 13.80 23.69 0.01
N PHE A 180 13.35 23.11 1.11
CA PHE A 180 11.99 23.23 1.66
C PHE A 180 11.88 24.30 2.75
N ARG A 181 13.00 24.89 3.19
CA ARG A 181 12.93 26.01 4.14
C ARG A 181 12.52 27.27 3.41
N PRO A 182 11.46 27.97 3.89
CA PRO A 182 11.15 29.29 3.34
C PRO A 182 12.37 30.21 3.55
N TRP A 183 12.74 30.93 2.49
CA TRP A 183 13.76 31.97 2.57
C TRP A 183 13.41 32.90 3.71
N ARG A 184 14.13 32.82 4.82
CA ARG A 184 14.12 33.90 5.79
C ARG A 184 14.87 35.05 5.15
N SER A 185 14.12 36.05 4.64
CA SER A 185 14.66 37.35 4.40
C SER A 185 15.28 37.83 5.72
N THR A 186 16.59 37.76 5.86
CA THR A 186 17.30 38.51 6.91
C THR A 186 16.95 39.97 6.72
N PRO A 187 16.49 40.66 7.78
CA PRO A 187 16.22 42.07 7.73
C PRO A 187 17.47 42.91 7.38
#